data_8c5941e5efb8881f8b131988190d1c76
#
_entry.id   8c5941e5efb8881f8b131988190d1c76
#
_cell.length_a   1.000
_cell.length_b   1.000
_cell.length_c   1.000
_cell.angle_alpha   90.00
_cell.angle_beta   90.00
_cell.angle_gamma   90.00
#
_symmetry.space_group_name_H-M   'P 1'
#
loop_
_entity.id
_entity.type
_entity.pdbx_description
1 polymer ?
#
loop_
_entity_poly.entity_id
_entity_poly.type
_entity_poly.pdbx_seq_one_letter_code
_entity_poly.pdbx_strand_id
1 'polypeptide(L)'
;MSTLRDSGLRTRHGRGRGLESRVAALVAAAVLVPRLAVAQDADPNGVRLFEAGKFREAKTVFEPAFKANTRDAGAAFYLGRIAIEERKNDKAIDYFEAATKLDPKNSTYFLWLGRALGREAQQANVLRQPGLAKKTKAAWERAIELDPDNLDARADLIQYYVQAPGFLGGSKGKALEQAEEIRKRNALRGYLELGALYEREKRTADAEKAYLSAAAEPSDRHVGKYRLGLFYQNTGTYDKAFDLFEAMLAADPSEHGALFQIGKTGAMSGQRLARATEALEGYLKTTPGRNDPSLAAAHWRLGMIHEKLQDKQRAKAEYETALRLDPTFKQATESLKKLT
;
A
#
# COMPACT_ATOMS: atom_id res chain seq x y z
N MET A 1 55.43 4.64 65.37
CA MET A 1 54.32 5.04 66.25
C MET A 1 53.09 5.17 65.34
N SER A 2 52.27 4.11 65.37
CA SER A 2 50.94 4.09 65.94
C SER A 2 49.91 4.73 65.03
N THR A 3 48.83 4.17 64.61
CA THR A 3 48.01 2.99 64.88
C THR A 3 46.89 2.97 63.80
N LEU A 4 46.67 1.84 63.19
CA LEU A 4 45.44 1.03 63.11
C LEU A 4 44.06 1.73 63.02
N ARG A 5 43.27 1.42 61.98
CA ARG A 5 42.04 0.60 61.90
C ARG A 5 41.39 0.76 60.53
N ASP A 6 41.37 -0.22 59.75
CA ASP A 6 40.51 -1.39 59.53
C ASP A 6 39.01 -1.13 59.63
N SER A 7 38.34 -1.21 58.48
CA SER A 7 36.98 -1.69 58.36
C SER A 7 36.63 -1.86 56.82
N GLY A 8 36.73 -3.02 56.26
CA GLY A 8 35.54 -3.82 56.04
C GLY A 8 34.94 -3.55 54.69
N LEU A 9 35.58 -3.96 53.57
CA LEU A 9 34.96 -3.99 52.22
C LEU A 9 34.26 -5.32 51.97
N ARG A 10 32.97 -5.31 52.01
CA ARG A 10 32.14 -6.37 51.43
C ARG A 10 32.02 -6.16 49.91
N THR A 11 32.67 -7.01 49.18
CA THR A 11 32.43 -7.22 47.74
C THR A 11 31.04 -7.78 47.53
N ARG A 12 30.13 -6.98 46.94
CA ARG A 12 28.90 -7.48 46.35
C ARG A 12 29.15 -7.73 44.86
N HIS A 13 29.22 -8.99 44.50
CA HIS A 13 29.02 -9.46 43.12
C HIS A 13 27.61 -9.11 42.68
N GLY A 14 27.46 -8.05 41.91
CA GLY A 14 26.26 -7.75 41.14
C GLY A 14 26.36 -8.42 39.78
N ARG A 15 25.60 -9.47 39.61
CA ARG A 15 25.43 -10.21 38.36
C ARG A 15 24.99 -9.24 37.25
N GLY A 16 25.84 -9.09 36.26
CA GLY A 16 25.45 -8.56 34.96
C GLY A 16 24.41 -9.49 34.30
N ARG A 17 23.16 -9.10 34.34
CA ARG A 17 22.13 -9.71 33.49
C ARG A 17 22.09 -8.94 32.18
N GLY A 18 22.32 -9.72 31.17
CA GLY A 18 22.45 -9.37 29.77
C GLY A 18 21.43 -8.37 29.21
N LEU A 19 22.01 -7.46 28.51
CA LEU A 19 21.34 -6.57 27.51
C LEU A 19 21.25 -7.28 26.16
N GLU A 20 20.91 -8.55 26.16
CA GLU A 20 20.76 -9.35 24.94
C GLU A 20 19.34 -9.91 24.81
N SER A 21 18.34 -9.06 24.78
CA SER A 21 17.01 -9.48 24.33
C SER A 21 16.05 -8.32 24.06
N ARG A 22 16.50 -7.27 23.33
CA ARG A 22 15.60 -6.19 22.90
C ARG A 22 15.85 -5.74 21.46
N VAL A 23 16.37 -6.58 20.59
CA VAL A 23 16.49 -6.30 19.16
C VAL A 23 15.87 -7.46 18.38
N ALA A 24 14.65 -7.79 18.71
CA ALA A 24 13.78 -8.62 17.89
C ALA A 24 12.34 -8.14 18.10
N ALA A 25 12.13 -6.86 17.90
CA ALA A 25 10.82 -6.28 17.79
C ALA A 25 10.73 -5.69 16.38
N LEU A 26 10.31 -6.56 15.47
CA LEU A 26 9.31 -6.29 14.44
C LEU A 26 9.15 -4.80 14.14
N VAL A 27 9.82 -4.34 13.10
CA VAL A 27 9.21 -3.36 12.23
C VAL A 27 8.13 -4.09 11.41
N ALA A 28 7.10 -4.57 12.10
CA ALA A 28 5.79 -4.52 11.53
C ALA A 28 5.57 -3.01 11.33
N ALA A 29 5.75 -2.51 10.13
CA ALA A 29 5.10 -1.31 9.71
C ALA A 29 3.61 -1.57 10.01
N ALA A 30 3.20 -1.17 11.19
CA ALA A 30 1.83 -0.86 11.45
C ALA A 30 1.55 0.25 10.45
N VAL A 31 1.09 -0.15 9.26
CA VAL A 31 0.15 0.67 8.54
C VAL A 31 -0.83 1.01 9.65
N LEU A 32 -0.72 2.22 10.19
CA LEU A 32 -1.77 2.82 10.96
C LEU A 32 -2.94 2.88 9.98
N VAL A 33 -3.64 1.75 9.89
CA VAL A 33 -5.01 1.78 9.41
C VAL A 33 -5.64 2.75 10.39
N PRO A 34 -6.02 3.98 9.93
CA PRO A 34 -6.73 4.87 10.81
C PRO A 34 -7.81 3.99 11.43
N ARG A 35 -7.88 3.97 12.77
CA ARG A 35 -9.00 3.32 13.43
C ARG A 35 -10.22 3.94 12.79
N LEU A 36 -10.74 3.25 11.77
CA LEU A 36 -12.05 3.52 11.24
C LEU A 36 -12.90 3.68 12.47
N ALA A 37 -13.63 4.79 12.59
CA ALA A 37 -14.61 4.93 13.66
C ALA A 37 -15.42 3.64 13.58
N VAL A 38 -15.10 2.70 14.47
CA VAL A 38 -15.75 1.39 14.52
C VAL A 38 -17.20 1.75 14.75
N ALA A 39 -18.08 1.20 13.93
CA ALA A 39 -19.49 1.31 14.13
C ALA A 39 -19.74 0.96 15.60
N GLN A 40 -20.13 1.92 16.42
CA GLN A 40 -20.10 1.81 17.89
C GLN A 40 -21.02 0.69 18.40
N ASP A 41 -21.89 0.14 17.54
CA ASP A 41 -22.94 -0.82 17.87
C ASP A 41 -22.78 -2.20 17.22
N ALA A 42 -21.72 -2.43 16.42
CA ALA A 42 -21.54 -3.73 15.76
C ALA A 42 -21.05 -4.79 16.75
N ASP A 43 -21.56 -6.04 16.64
CA ASP A 43 -21.13 -7.16 17.47
C ASP A 43 -19.61 -7.36 17.44
N PRO A 44 -18.90 -7.25 18.59
CA PRO A 44 -17.43 -7.30 18.63
C PRO A 44 -16.85 -8.62 18.12
N ASN A 45 -17.55 -9.74 18.26
CA ASN A 45 -17.11 -11.03 17.74
C ASN A 45 -17.18 -11.05 16.20
N GLY A 46 -18.27 -10.52 15.63
CA GLY A 46 -18.41 -10.35 14.19
C GLY A 46 -17.31 -9.47 13.60
N VAL A 47 -16.98 -8.36 14.28
CA VAL A 47 -15.88 -7.45 13.90
C VAL A 47 -14.54 -8.17 13.91
N ARG A 48 -14.22 -8.89 15.00
CA ARG A 48 -12.98 -9.66 15.11
C ARG A 48 -12.83 -10.72 14.02
N LEU A 49 -13.91 -11.43 13.69
CA LEU A 49 -13.94 -12.42 12.60
C LEU A 49 -13.70 -11.75 11.24
N PHE A 50 -14.32 -10.60 11.02
CA PHE A 50 -14.14 -9.82 9.80
C PHE A 50 -12.70 -9.36 9.64
N GLU A 51 -12.08 -8.79 10.67
CA GLU A 51 -10.69 -8.33 10.67
C GLU A 51 -9.68 -9.48 10.49
N ALA A 52 -10.04 -10.68 10.97
CA ALA A 52 -9.27 -11.91 10.72
C ALA A 52 -9.45 -12.47 9.29
N GLY A 53 -10.21 -11.82 8.41
CA GLY A 53 -10.50 -12.29 7.05
C GLY A 53 -11.50 -13.45 6.98
N LYS A 54 -12.14 -13.80 8.09
CA LYS A 54 -13.10 -14.90 8.21
C LYS A 54 -14.51 -14.40 7.82
N PHE A 55 -14.65 -13.94 6.58
CA PHE A 55 -15.87 -13.25 6.11
C PHE A 55 -17.13 -14.10 6.20
N ARG A 56 -17.05 -15.42 5.94
CA ARG A 56 -18.20 -16.32 6.07
C ARG A 56 -18.67 -16.43 7.52
N GLU A 57 -17.73 -16.59 8.46
CA GLU A 57 -18.03 -16.67 9.89
C GLU A 57 -18.58 -15.32 10.41
N ALA A 58 -17.96 -14.19 10.04
CA ALA A 58 -18.46 -12.86 10.37
C ALA A 58 -19.90 -12.65 9.89
N LYS A 59 -20.24 -13.14 8.71
CA LYS A 59 -21.58 -13.07 8.13
C LYS A 59 -22.61 -13.81 8.97
N THR A 60 -22.28 -14.99 9.53
CA THR A 60 -23.19 -15.73 10.40
C THR A 60 -23.49 -15.03 11.72
N VAL A 61 -22.67 -14.02 12.10
CA VAL A 61 -22.94 -13.15 13.25
C VAL A 61 -23.81 -11.96 12.83
N PHE A 62 -23.45 -11.26 11.77
CA PHE A 62 -24.11 -10.01 11.39
C PHE A 62 -25.48 -10.21 10.72
N GLU A 63 -25.70 -11.27 9.92
CA GLU A 63 -27.00 -11.48 9.26
C GLU A 63 -28.15 -11.71 10.26
N PRO A 64 -28.05 -12.58 11.28
CA PRO A 64 -29.08 -12.72 12.30
C PRO A 64 -29.24 -11.42 13.12
N ALA A 65 -28.15 -10.74 13.48
CA ALA A 65 -28.20 -9.49 14.23
C ALA A 65 -28.99 -8.42 13.47
N PHE A 66 -28.70 -8.23 12.18
CA PHE A 66 -29.42 -7.27 11.34
C PHE A 66 -30.87 -7.66 11.08
N LYS A 67 -31.18 -8.97 10.97
CA LYS A 67 -32.56 -9.46 10.85
C LYS A 67 -33.37 -9.21 12.12
N ALA A 68 -32.75 -9.42 13.29
CA ALA A 68 -33.40 -9.18 14.58
C ALA A 68 -33.58 -7.69 14.88
N ASN A 69 -32.62 -6.86 14.47
CA ASN A 69 -32.65 -5.41 14.62
C ASN A 69 -32.20 -4.72 13.32
N THR A 70 -33.18 -4.39 12.48
CA THR A 70 -32.93 -3.67 11.21
C THR A 70 -32.43 -2.24 11.40
N ARG A 71 -32.32 -1.75 12.66
CA ARG A 71 -31.75 -0.45 13.02
C ARG A 71 -30.27 -0.53 13.43
N ASP A 72 -29.67 -1.71 13.37
CA ASP A 72 -28.24 -1.92 13.62
C ASP A 72 -27.43 -1.43 12.40
N ALA A 73 -26.98 -0.17 12.47
CA ALA A 73 -26.15 0.43 11.42
C ALA A 73 -24.78 -0.26 11.27
N GLY A 74 -24.24 -0.76 12.37
CA GLY A 74 -22.95 -1.45 12.38
C GLY A 74 -23.04 -2.81 11.67
N ALA A 75 -24.07 -3.60 11.98
CA ALA A 75 -24.31 -4.87 11.27
C ALA A 75 -24.54 -4.64 9.76
N ALA A 76 -25.34 -3.64 9.39
CA ALA A 76 -25.53 -3.26 8.00
C ALA A 76 -24.19 -2.90 7.32
N PHE A 77 -23.37 -2.10 7.97
CA PHE A 77 -22.06 -1.72 7.45
C PHE A 77 -21.14 -2.92 7.20
N TYR A 78 -20.99 -3.82 8.16
CA TYR A 78 -20.14 -5.00 7.98
C TYR A 78 -20.71 -5.99 6.96
N LEU A 79 -22.03 -6.13 6.85
CA LEU A 79 -22.67 -6.91 5.78
C LEU A 79 -22.36 -6.30 4.40
N GLY A 80 -22.38 -4.98 4.28
CA GLY A 80 -21.95 -4.28 3.07
C GLY A 80 -20.50 -4.57 2.73
N ARG A 81 -19.59 -4.51 3.73
CA ARG A 81 -18.19 -4.86 3.56
C ARG A 81 -17.98 -6.30 3.10
N ILE A 82 -18.69 -7.26 3.71
CA ILE A 82 -18.67 -8.67 3.33
C ILE A 82 -19.19 -8.85 1.90
N ALA A 83 -20.27 -8.16 1.53
CA ALA A 83 -20.81 -8.21 0.17
C ALA A 83 -19.81 -7.70 -0.89
N ILE A 84 -18.95 -6.70 -0.55
CA ILE A 84 -17.84 -6.26 -1.40
C ILE A 84 -16.83 -7.40 -1.63
N GLU A 85 -16.45 -8.14 -0.57
CA GLU A 85 -15.52 -9.28 -0.68
C GLU A 85 -16.14 -10.43 -1.49
N GLU A 86 -17.46 -10.62 -1.39
CA GLU A 86 -18.22 -11.56 -2.20
C GLU A 86 -18.46 -11.08 -3.65
N ARG A 87 -18.03 -9.89 -4.03
CA ARG A 87 -18.26 -9.23 -5.35
C ARG A 87 -19.75 -9.02 -5.67
N LYS A 88 -20.58 -8.82 -4.65
CA LYS A 88 -22.02 -8.58 -4.77
C LYS A 88 -22.32 -7.09 -4.58
N ASN A 89 -21.94 -6.28 -5.59
CA ASN A 89 -21.99 -4.82 -5.48
C ASN A 89 -23.39 -4.27 -5.17
N ASP A 90 -24.45 -4.80 -5.81
CA ASP A 90 -25.82 -4.35 -5.54
C ASP A 90 -26.20 -4.55 -4.06
N LYS A 91 -25.92 -5.74 -3.48
CA LYS A 91 -26.15 -5.99 -2.06
C LYS A 91 -25.31 -5.10 -1.14
N ALA A 92 -24.06 -4.81 -1.55
CA ALA A 92 -23.20 -3.90 -0.81
C ALA A 92 -23.80 -2.49 -0.77
N ILE A 93 -24.32 -2.01 -1.89
CA ILE A 93 -25.01 -0.71 -1.98
C ILE A 93 -26.22 -0.69 -1.06
N ASP A 94 -27.10 -1.71 -1.12
CA ASP A 94 -28.29 -1.79 -0.27
C ASP A 94 -27.94 -1.72 1.22
N TYR A 95 -26.92 -2.46 1.66
CA TYR A 95 -26.48 -2.45 3.06
C TYR A 95 -25.84 -1.13 3.47
N PHE A 96 -25.03 -0.51 2.61
CA PHE A 96 -24.43 0.80 2.93
C PHE A 96 -25.46 1.94 2.88
N GLU A 97 -26.47 1.88 1.99
CA GLU A 97 -27.60 2.80 2.02
C GLU A 97 -28.40 2.65 3.31
N ALA A 98 -28.60 1.42 3.80
CA ALA A 98 -29.23 1.21 5.11
C ALA A 98 -28.37 1.82 6.23
N ALA A 99 -27.06 1.56 6.26
CA ALA A 99 -26.16 2.12 7.26
C ALA A 99 -26.17 3.66 7.26
N THR A 100 -26.11 4.31 6.09
CA THR A 100 -26.13 5.78 5.97
C THR A 100 -27.48 6.40 6.37
N LYS A 101 -28.60 5.67 6.20
CA LYS A 101 -29.93 6.11 6.67
C LYS A 101 -30.05 6.01 8.19
N LEU A 102 -29.45 4.97 8.78
CA LEU A 102 -29.51 4.71 10.22
C LEU A 102 -28.59 5.66 11.02
N ASP A 103 -27.39 5.90 10.49
CA ASP A 103 -26.47 6.90 11.04
C ASP A 103 -25.99 7.85 9.94
N PRO A 104 -26.74 8.94 9.69
CA PRO A 104 -26.45 9.90 8.63
C PRO A 104 -25.26 10.82 8.91
N LYS A 105 -24.62 10.69 10.09
CA LYS A 105 -23.46 11.47 10.48
C LYS A 105 -22.15 10.70 10.37
N ASN A 106 -22.18 9.42 10.05
CA ASN A 106 -21.00 8.57 9.96
C ASN A 106 -20.32 8.70 8.59
N SER A 107 -19.25 9.44 8.53
CA SER A 107 -18.42 9.65 7.32
C SER A 107 -17.97 8.33 6.67
N THR A 108 -17.62 7.33 7.49
CA THR A 108 -17.15 6.03 7.00
C THR A 108 -18.24 5.29 6.20
N TYR A 109 -19.49 5.39 6.57
CA TYR A 109 -20.58 4.74 5.84
C TYR A 109 -20.74 5.33 4.43
N PHE A 110 -20.65 6.66 4.32
CA PHE A 110 -20.68 7.35 3.01
C PHE A 110 -19.45 7.04 2.17
N LEU A 111 -18.27 6.94 2.77
CA LEU A 111 -17.05 6.49 2.06
C LEU A 111 -17.27 5.13 1.40
N TRP A 112 -17.79 4.15 2.15
CA TRP A 112 -17.97 2.80 1.64
C TRP A 112 -19.16 2.68 0.69
N LEU A 113 -20.22 3.48 0.86
CA LEU A 113 -21.28 3.61 -0.13
C LEU A 113 -20.72 4.11 -1.47
N GLY A 114 -19.88 5.14 -1.45
CA GLY A 114 -19.21 5.65 -2.65
C GLY A 114 -18.34 4.59 -3.33
N ARG A 115 -17.58 3.80 -2.54
CA ARG A 115 -16.76 2.69 -3.07
C ARG A 115 -17.61 1.60 -3.73
N ALA A 116 -18.73 1.22 -3.14
CA ALA A 116 -19.65 0.23 -3.71
C ALA A 116 -20.29 0.74 -5.01
N LEU A 117 -20.79 1.96 -5.01
CA LEU A 117 -21.37 2.63 -6.19
C LEU A 117 -20.33 2.77 -7.32
N GLY A 118 -19.08 3.12 -6.99
CA GLY A 118 -17.99 3.23 -7.96
C GLY A 118 -17.64 1.88 -8.61
N ARG A 119 -17.61 0.78 -7.83
CA ARG A 119 -17.40 -0.58 -8.36
C ARG A 119 -18.56 -1.00 -9.27
N GLU A 120 -19.80 -0.71 -8.87
CA GLU A 120 -20.98 -1.00 -9.69
C GLU A 120 -20.94 -0.18 -11.00
N ALA A 121 -20.55 1.10 -10.93
CA ALA A 121 -20.42 1.95 -12.12
C ALA A 121 -19.44 1.39 -13.16
N GLN A 122 -18.34 0.75 -12.72
CA GLN A 122 -17.37 0.14 -13.63
C GLN A 122 -17.90 -1.10 -14.35
N GLN A 123 -18.89 -1.77 -13.79
CA GLN A 123 -19.48 -3.00 -14.34
C GLN A 123 -20.82 -2.76 -15.03
N ALA A 124 -21.46 -1.62 -14.75
CA ALA A 124 -22.76 -1.26 -15.30
C ALA A 124 -22.70 -0.97 -16.81
N ASN A 125 -23.82 -1.14 -17.48
CA ASN A 125 -23.96 -0.70 -18.86
C ASN A 125 -23.88 0.82 -18.98
N VAL A 126 -23.56 1.32 -20.19
CA VAL A 126 -23.27 2.73 -20.47
C VAL A 126 -24.41 3.66 -20.04
N LEU A 127 -25.67 3.20 -20.08
CA LEU A 127 -26.82 4.03 -19.69
C LEU A 127 -26.93 4.24 -18.18
N ARG A 128 -26.50 3.27 -17.35
CA ARG A 128 -26.52 3.36 -15.89
C ARG A 128 -25.28 4.07 -15.31
N GLN A 129 -24.15 4.03 -16.03
CA GLN A 129 -22.88 4.57 -15.55
C GLN A 129 -22.96 6.04 -15.09
N PRO A 130 -23.56 6.98 -15.85
CA PRO A 130 -23.59 8.39 -15.43
C PRO A 130 -24.33 8.61 -14.10
N GLY A 131 -25.46 7.93 -13.90
CA GLY A 131 -26.22 7.99 -12.66
C GLY A 131 -25.43 7.47 -11.46
N LEU A 132 -24.76 6.33 -11.63
CA LEU A 132 -23.92 5.74 -10.59
C LEU A 132 -22.70 6.61 -10.29
N ALA A 133 -22.03 7.15 -11.30
CA ALA A 133 -20.89 8.05 -11.14
C ALA A 133 -21.28 9.31 -10.34
N LYS A 134 -22.45 9.92 -10.63
CA LYS A 134 -22.96 11.06 -9.86
C LYS A 134 -23.22 10.71 -8.40
N LYS A 135 -23.83 9.55 -8.13
CA LYS A 135 -24.09 9.08 -6.76
C LYS A 135 -22.77 8.78 -6.05
N THR A 136 -21.79 8.15 -6.71
CA THR A 136 -20.45 7.88 -6.19
C THR A 136 -19.78 9.15 -5.68
N LYS A 137 -19.71 10.17 -6.54
CA LYS A 137 -19.14 11.46 -6.20
C LYS A 137 -19.86 12.11 -4.99
N ALA A 138 -21.19 12.15 -5.02
CA ALA A 138 -21.98 12.74 -3.95
C ALA A 138 -21.77 12.02 -2.60
N ALA A 139 -21.60 10.71 -2.59
CA ALA A 139 -21.31 9.94 -1.37
C ALA A 139 -19.95 10.31 -0.79
N TRP A 140 -18.90 10.44 -1.60
CA TRP A 140 -17.58 10.84 -1.11
C TRP A 140 -17.54 12.32 -0.68
N GLU A 141 -18.19 13.23 -1.41
CA GLU A 141 -18.36 14.62 -1.00
C GLU A 141 -19.05 14.70 0.36
N ARG A 142 -20.11 13.89 0.57
CA ARG A 142 -20.79 13.83 1.86
C ARG A 142 -19.90 13.26 2.97
N ALA A 143 -19.08 12.26 2.68
CA ALA A 143 -18.12 11.75 3.65
C ALA A 143 -17.14 12.84 4.10
N ILE A 144 -16.63 13.66 3.17
CA ILE A 144 -15.70 14.77 3.47
C ILE A 144 -16.40 15.91 4.23
N GLU A 145 -17.66 16.21 3.92
CA GLU A 145 -18.44 17.19 4.66
C GLU A 145 -18.64 16.79 6.13
N LEU A 146 -18.88 15.50 6.37
CA LEU A 146 -19.09 14.96 7.71
C LEU A 146 -17.79 14.86 8.51
N ASP A 147 -16.70 14.51 7.84
CA ASP A 147 -15.36 14.40 8.41
C ASP A 147 -14.33 14.94 7.41
N PRO A 148 -13.90 16.21 7.56
CA PRO A 148 -12.86 16.79 6.71
C PRO A 148 -11.51 16.07 6.76
N ASP A 149 -11.25 15.26 7.79
CA ASP A 149 -10.05 14.47 7.99
C ASP A 149 -10.17 13.05 7.41
N ASN A 150 -11.29 12.71 6.77
CA ASN A 150 -11.43 11.48 6.01
C ASN A 150 -10.57 11.52 4.73
N LEU A 151 -9.27 11.24 4.91
CA LEU A 151 -8.29 11.28 3.82
C LEU A 151 -8.55 10.21 2.75
N ASP A 152 -9.24 9.13 3.12
CA ASP A 152 -9.62 8.08 2.18
C ASP A 152 -10.71 8.53 1.22
N ALA A 153 -11.72 9.25 1.73
CA ALA A 153 -12.74 9.83 0.87
C ALA A 153 -12.15 10.87 -0.10
N ARG A 154 -11.19 11.68 0.36
CA ARG A 154 -10.46 12.61 -0.50
C ARG A 154 -9.64 11.90 -1.58
N ALA A 155 -8.92 10.83 -1.22
CA ALA A 155 -8.13 10.05 -2.17
C ALA A 155 -9.02 9.35 -3.22
N ASP A 156 -10.15 8.78 -2.79
CA ASP A 156 -11.13 8.19 -3.71
C ASP A 156 -11.73 9.25 -4.66
N LEU A 157 -11.97 10.47 -4.15
CA LEU A 157 -12.46 11.59 -4.94
C LEU A 157 -11.40 12.11 -5.92
N ILE A 158 -10.11 12.09 -5.58
CA ILE A 158 -9.01 12.36 -6.52
C ILE A 158 -9.10 11.41 -7.70
N GLN A 159 -9.19 10.10 -7.43
CA GLN A 159 -9.29 9.10 -8.50
C GLN A 159 -10.52 9.33 -9.39
N TYR A 160 -11.63 9.71 -8.80
CA TYR A 160 -12.83 10.08 -9.56
C TYR A 160 -12.57 11.27 -10.49
N TYR A 161 -12.03 12.38 -9.97
CA TYR A 161 -11.77 13.58 -10.77
C TYR A 161 -10.79 13.35 -11.90
N VAL A 162 -9.86 12.42 -11.73
CA VAL A 162 -8.87 12.04 -12.74
C VAL A 162 -9.44 11.12 -13.81
N GLN A 163 -10.38 10.23 -13.45
CA GLN A 163 -10.91 9.20 -14.36
C GLN A 163 -12.20 9.62 -15.07
N ALA A 164 -13.05 10.37 -14.39
CA ALA A 164 -14.33 10.75 -14.94
C ALA A 164 -14.20 11.74 -16.10
N PRO A 165 -15.02 11.62 -17.16
CA PRO A 165 -15.13 12.64 -18.18
C PRO A 165 -15.58 13.98 -17.60
N GLY A 166 -15.24 15.10 -18.25
CA GLY A 166 -15.58 16.45 -17.77
C GLY A 166 -17.08 16.66 -17.55
N PHE A 167 -17.94 16.11 -18.39
CA PHE A 167 -19.40 16.21 -18.26
C PHE A 167 -19.96 15.42 -17.04
N LEU A 168 -19.20 14.48 -16.50
CA LEU A 168 -19.49 13.80 -15.22
C LEU A 168 -18.78 14.46 -14.04
N GLY A 169 -18.09 15.58 -14.27
CA GLY A 169 -17.42 16.35 -13.22
C GLY A 169 -15.96 16.00 -13.02
N GLY A 170 -15.34 15.27 -13.95
CA GLY A 170 -13.88 15.07 -13.99
C GLY A 170 -13.15 16.41 -14.08
N SER A 171 -12.09 16.60 -13.28
CA SER A 171 -11.38 17.87 -13.20
C SER A 171 -10.01 17.70 -12.56
N LYS A 172 -8.97 17.96 -13.34
CA LYS A 172 -7.60 17.96 -12.84
C LYS A 172 -7.38 18.97 -11.71
N GLY A 173 -7.95 20.17 -11.82
CA GLY A 173 -7.85 21.20 -10.80
C GLY A 173 -8.43 20.75 -9.47
N LYS A 174 -9.62 20.13 -9.48
CA LYS A 174 -10.24 19.57 -8.27
C LYS A 174 -9.46 18.39 -7.70
N ALA A 175 -8.84 17.57 -8.53
CA ALA A 175 -7.96 16.50 -8.06
C ALA A 175 -6.75 17.07 -7.29
N LEU A 176 -6.09 18.10 -7.84
CA LEU A 176 -4.98 18.80 -7.18
C LEU A 176 -5.42 19.47 -5.87
N GLU A 177 -6.60 20.10 -5.86
CA GLU A 177 -7.18 20.71 -4.65
C GLU A 177 -7.35 19.67 -3.52
N GLN A 178 -7.92 18.49 -3.83
CA GLN A 178 -8.06 17.44 -2.83
C GLN A 178 -6.70 16.88 -2.36
N ALA A 179 -5.71 16.77 -3.23
CA ALA A 179 -4.36 16.36 -2.85
C ALA A 179 -3.70 17.39 -1.92
N GLU A 180 -3.88 18.68 -2.16
CA GLU A 180 -3.43 19.75 -1.26
C GLU A 180 -4.15 19.72 0.09
N GLU A 181 -5.45 19.42 0.11
CA GLU A 181 -6.20 19.24 1.35
C GLU A 181 -5.70 18.03 2.16
N ILE A 182 -5.33 16.93 1.48
CA ILE A 182 -4.65 15.79 2.13
C ILE A 182 -3.30 16.25 2.69
N ARG A 183 -2.50 17.01 1.92
CA ARG A 183 -1.17 17.47 2.33
C ARG A 183 -1.19 18.31 3.61
N LYS A 184 -2.20 19.16 3.76
CA LYS A 184 -2.37 19.98 4.97
C LYS A 184 -2.59 19.16 6.25
N ARG A 185 -3.13 17.93 6.12
CA ARG A 185 -3.47 17.02 7.23
C ARG A 185 -2.46 15.91 7.42
N ASN A 186 -1.93 15.41 6.32
CA ASN A 186 -0.89 14.40 6.26
C ASN A 186 0.05 14.74 5.11
N ALA A 187 1.17 15.37 5.43
CA ALA A 187 2.11 15.90 4.46
C ALA A 187 2.67 14.81 3.55
N LEU A 188 3.10 13.68 4.12
CA LEU A 188 3.62 12.55 3.34
C LEU A 188 2.59 12.07 2.31
N ARG A 189 1.38 11.73 2.77
CA ARG A 189 0.32 11.23 1.89
C ARG A 189 -0.04 12.25 0.80
N GLY A 190 -0.16 13.53 1.16
CA GLY A 190 -0.45 14.59 0.21
C GLY A 190 0.63 14.80 -0.85
N TYR A 191 1.90 14.76 -0.46
CA TYR A 191 2.99 14.81 -1.42
C TYR A 191 3.03 13.60 -2.36
N LEU A 192 2.68 12.41 -1.86
CA LEU A 192 2.57 11.22 -2.70
C LEU A 192 1.43 11.33 -3.72
N GLU A 193 0.27 11.85 -3.32
CA GLU A 193 -0.87 12.10 -4.22
C GLU A 193 -0.53 13.17 -5.27
N LEU A 194 0.10 14.28 -4.86
CA LEU A 194 0.56 15.33 -5.78
C LEU A 194 1.58 14.80 -6.79
N GLY A 195 2.57 14.03 -6.32
CA GLY A 195 3.56 13.40 -7.19
C GLY A 195 2.91 12.51 -8.24
N ALA A 196 1.97 11.66 -7.84
CA ALA A 196 1.25 10.77 -8.74
C ALA A 196 0.37 11.55 -9.77
N LEU A 197 -0.26 12.64 -9.35
CA LEU A 197 -1.03 13.51 -10.24
C LEU A 197 -0.14 14.18 -11.28
N TYR A 198 0.99 14.75 -10.87
CA TYR A 198 1.94 15.40 -11.77
C TYR A 198 2.61 14.40 -12.72
N GLU A 199 2.94 13.19 -12.24
CA GLU A 199 3.46 12.09 -13.08
C GLU A 199 2.47 11.74 -14.20
N ARG A 200 1.19 11.59 -13.86
CA ARG A 200 0.11 11.33 -14.81
C ARG A 200 -0.07 12.46 -15.85
N GLU A 201 0.18 13.70 -15.44
CA GLU A 201 0.15 14.88 -16.32
C GLU A 201 1.44 15.07 -17.11
N LYS A 202 2.43 14.19 -16.95
CA LYS A 202 3.78 14.29 -17.53
C LYS A 202 4.53 15.57 -17.11
N ARG A 203 4.18 16.13 -15.97
CA ARG A 203 4.85 17.26 -15.32
C ARG A 203 5.99 16.74 -14.45
N THR A 204 7.03 16.22 -15.12
CA THR A 204 8.11 15.46 -14.48
C THR A 204 8.81 16.25 -13.38
N ALA A 205 9.10 17.55 -13.59
CA ALA A 205 9.76 18.38 -12.60
C ALA A 205 8.91 18.61 -11.34
N ASP A 206 7.60 18.82 -11.51
CA ASP A 206 6.67 18.98 -10.38
C ASP A 206 6.51 17.67 -9.61
N ALA A 207 6.45 16.54 -10.33
CA ALA A 207 6.39 15.21 -9.74
C ALA A 207 7.65 14.92 -8.91
N GLU A 208 8.86 15.19 -9.46
CA GLU A 208 10.11 15.03 -8.73
C GLU A 208 10.14 15.88 -7.45
N LYS A 209 9.73 17.14 -7.55
CA LYS A 209 9.65 18.04 -6.39
C LYS A 209 8.72 17.50 -5.30
N ALA A 210 7.55 17.01 -5.69
CA ALA A 210 6.60 16.44 -4.75
C ALA A 210 7.15 15.17 -4.07
N TYR A 211 7.76 14.25 -4.84
CA TYR A 211 8.35 13.04 -4.29
C TYR A 211 9.59 13.30 -3.43
N LEU A 212 10.40 14.32 -3.76
CA LEU A 212 11.50 14.78 -2.90
C LEU A 212 10.95 15.29 -1.55
N SER A 213 9.87 16.06 -1.57
CA SER A 213 9.19 16.49 -0.35
C SER A 213 8.67 15.31 0.45
N ALA A 214 8.04 14.32 -0.19
CA ALA A 214 7.60 13.09 0.47
C ALA A 214 8.78 12.32 1.11
N ALA A 215 9.93 12.23 0.42
CA ALA A 215 11.13 11.55 0.92
C ALA A 215 11.80 12.29 2.10
N ALA A 216 11.53 13.57 2.27
CA ALA A 216 12.03 14.39 3.38
C ALA A 216 11.13 14.30 4.62
N GLU A 217 9.89 13.83 4.51
CA GLU A 217 8.94 13.77 5.62
C GLU A 217 9.41 12.81 6.72
N PRO A 218 9.48 13.27 7.98
CA PRO A 218 10.01 12.44 9.07
C PRO A 218 9.09 11.28 9.46
N SER A 219 7.79 11.37 9.18
CA SER A 219 6.80 10.40 9.62
C SER A 219 7.00 9.01 9.03
N ASP A 220 7.42 8.92 7.76
CA ASP A 220 7.81 7.67 7.11
C ASP A 220 8.70 7.96 5.89
N ARG A 221 9.97 8.22 6.18
CA ARG A 221 10.98 8.48 5.15
C ARG A 221 11.20 7.31 4.20
N HIS A 222 10.95 6.10 4.66
CA HIS A 222 11.09 4.90 3.84
C HIS A 222 10.11 4.93 2.68
N VAL A 223 8.80 5.12 2.96
CA VAL A 223 7.76 5.16 1.92
C VAL A 223 8.04 6.29 0.92
N GLY A 224 8.39 7.49 1.39
CA GLY A 224 8.71 8.62 0.52
C GLY A 224 9.89 8.35 -0.40
N LYS A 225 11.01 7.85 0.15
CA LYS A 225 12.21 7.48 -0.62
C LYS A 225 11.91 6.36 -1.62
N TYR A 226 11.19 5.34 -1.19
CA TYR A 226 10.84 4.22 -2.07
C TYR A 226 10.04 4.70 -3.29
N ARG A 227 9.04 5.56 -3.07
CA ARG A 227 8.24 6.14 -4.15
C ARG A 227 9.07 7.03 -5.08
N LEU A 228 9.99 7.83 -4.53
CA LEU A 228 10.94 8.63 -5.32
C LEU A 228 11.84 7.74 -6.19
N GLY A 229 12.36 6.64 -5.64
CA GLY A 229 13.18 5.69 -6.40
C GLY A 229 12.41 5.02 -7.54
N LEU A 230 11.14 4.64 -7.31
CA LEU A 230 10.26 4.12 -8.37
C LEU A 230 10.00 5.18 -9.45
N PHE A 231 9.80 6.43 -9.06
CA PHE A 231 9.67 7.54 -10.01
C PHE A 231 10.93 7.70 -10.88
N TYR A 232 12.13 7.64 -10.29
CA TYR A 232 13.37 7.69 -11.06
C TYR A 232 13.53 6.49 -12.03
N GLN A 233 13.11 5.29 -11.64
CA GLN A 233 13.05 4.14 -12.55
C GLN A 233 12.10 4.39 -13.73
N ASN A 234 10.89 4.91 -13.44
CA ASN A 234 9.86 5.15 -14.45
C ASN A 234 10.25 6.24 -15.46
N THR A 235 11.01 7.24 -15.00
CA THR A 235 11.48 8.36 -15.84
C THR A 235 12.82 8.08 -16.53
N GLY A 236 13.41 6.90 -16.30
CA GLY A 236 14.71 6.54 -16.89
C GLY A 236 15.91 7.24 -16.24
N THR A 237 15.72 7.91 -15.10
CA THR A 237 16.77 8.55 -14.33
C THR A 237 17.48 7.53 -13.44
N TYR A 238 18.04 6.51 -14.06
CA TYR A 238 18.49 5.29 -13.39
C TYR A 238 19.63 5.52 -12.39
N ASP A 239 20.56 6.45 -12.64
CA ASP A 239 21.62 6.73 -11.68
C ASP A 239 21.07 7.25 -10.36
N LYS A 240 20.09 8.17 -10.38
CA LYS A 240 19.42 8.63 -9.17
C LYS A 240 18.66 7.51 -8.47
N ALA A 241 18.06 6.58 -9.23
CA ALA A 241 17.37 5.42 -8.64
C ALA A 241 18.36 4.49 -7.92
N PHE A 242 19.50 4.18 -8.55
CA PHE A 242 20.57 3.40 -7.92
C PHE A 242 21.07 4.05 -6.64
N ASP A 243 21.48 5.31 -6.73
CA ASP A 243 22.07 6.02 -5.59
C ASP A 243 21.10 6.11 -4.41
N LEU A 244 19.82 6.29 -4.69
CA LEU A 244 18.78 6.33 -3.65
C LEU A 244 18.57 4.97 -2.99
N PHE A 245 18.45 3.88 -3.75
CA PHE A 245 18.24 2.55 -3.18
C PHE A 245 19.51 2.02 -2.48
N GLU A 246 20.70 2.34 -2.98
CA GLU A 246 21.97 2.07 -2.26
C GLU A 246 22.04 2.83 -0.93
N ALA A 247 21.65 4.10 -0.91
CA ALA A 247 21.59 4.87 0.32
C ALA A 247 20.54 4.34 1.33
N MET A 248 19.42 3.80 0.84
CA MET A 248 18.43 3.13 1.69
C MET A 248 19.02 1.86 2.30
N LEU A 249 19.67 1.02 1.50
CA LEU A 249 20.30 -0.23 1.95
C LEU A 249 21.46 0.04 2.91
N ALA A 250 22.26 1.09 2.68
CA ALA A 250 23.34 1.48 3.58
C ALA A 250 22.83 1.98 4.94
N ALA A 251 21.65 2.63 4.96
CA ALA A 251 21.02 3.10 6.19
C ALA A 251 20.36 1.95 6.98
N ASP A 252 19.81 0.97 6.28
CA ASP A 252 19.22 -0.24 6.86
C ASP A 252 19.56 -1.46 5.99
N PRO A 253 20.57 -2.26 6.38
CA PRO A 253 20.93 -3.48 5.66
C PRO A 253 19.83 -4.54 5.59
N SER A 254 18.80 -4.46 6.42
CA SER A 254 17.64 -5.35 6.39
C SER A 254 16.56 -4.91 5.38
N GLU A 255 16.77 -3.79 4.69
CA GLU A 255 15.86 -3.25 3.67
C GLU A 255 15.94 -4.09 2.37
N HIS A 256 15.41 -5.30 2.45
CA HIS A 256 15.46 -6.26 1.34
C HIS A 256 14.75 -5.76 0.08
N GLY A 257 13.75 -4.89 0.24
CA GLY A 257 13.08 -4.24 -0.89
C GLY A 257 14.03 -3.40 -1.74
N ALA A 258 15.02 -2.74 -1.11
CA ALA A 258 16.03 -1.97 -1.83
C ALA A 258 16.94 -2.87 -2.70
N LEU A 259 17.32 -4.07 -2.22
CA LEU A 259 18.06 -5.05 -3.02
C LEU A 259 17.34 -5.38 -4.32
N PHE A 260 16.04 -5.69 -4.21
CA PHE A 260 15.23 -5.98 -5.41
C PHE A 260 15.18 -4.78 -6.35
N GLN A 261 15.04 -3.54 -5.82
CA GLN A 261 14.98 -2.35 -6.66
C GLN A 261 16.30 -2.01 -7.34
N ILE A 262 17.45 -2.23 -6.68
CA ILE A 262 18.78 -2.11 -7.30
C ILE A 262 18.88 -3.08 -8.49
N GLY A 263 18.53 -4.34 -8.27
CA GLY A 263 18.52 -5.35 -9.33
C GLY A 263 17.57 -5.03 -10.48
N LYS A 264 16.35 -4.60 -10.16
CA LYS A 264 15.35 -4.15 -11.15
C LYS A 264 15.87 -2.97 -11.97
N THR A 265 16.54 -2.00 -11.33
CA THR A 265 17.10 -0.84 -12.02
C THR A 265 18.16 -1.27 -13.05
N GLY A 266 19.07 -2.21 -12.68
CA GLY A 266 20.05 -2.77 -13.62
C GLY A 266 19.41 -3.55 -14.76
N ALA A 267 18.42 -4.39 -14.45
CA ALA A 267 17.68 -5.14 -15.46
C ALA A 267 16.96 -4.22 -16.46
N MET A 268 16.45 -3.07 -16.03
CA MET A 268 15.79 -2.09 -16.91
C MET A 268 16.79 -1.29 -17.73
N SER A 269 17.79 -0.72 -17.08
CA SER A 269 18.74 0.24 -17.70
C SER A 269 19.86 -0.43 -18.51
N GLY A 270 20.32 -1.60 -18.09
CA GLY A 270 21.56 -2.18 -18.56
C GLY A 270 22.82 -1.61 -17.88
N GLN A 271 22.64 -0.77 -16.85
CA GLN A 271 23.72 -0.16 -16.10
C GLN A 271 24.04 -0.97 -14.83
N ARG A 272 25.27 -0.84 -14.32
CA ARG A 272 25.72 -1.43 -13.04
C ARG A 272 25.33 -2.93 -12.93
N LEU A 273 25.40 -3.69 -14.03
CA LEU A 273 24.85 -5.06 -14.12
C LEU A 273 25.45 -6.01 -13.08
N ALA A 274 26.75 -5.93 -12.79
CA ALA A 274 27.38 -6.75 -11.76
C ALA A 274 26.76 -6.48 -10.38
N ARG A 275 26.59 -5.21 -10.01
CA ARG A 275 25.97 -4.83 -8.75
C ARG A 275 24.50 -5.23 -8.69
N ALA A 276 23.78 -5.08 -9.79
CA ALA A 276 22.38 -5.48 -9.90
C ALA A 276 22.18 -6.99 -9.74
N THR A 277 23.11 -7.80 -10.30
CA THR A 277 23.14 -9.26 -10.10
C THR A 277 23.34 -9.60 -8.63
N GLU A 278 24.40 -9.05 -8.01
CA GLU A 278 24.67 -9.24 -6.58
C GLU A 278 23.48 -8.90 -5.69
N ALA A 279 22.82 -7.79 -5.98
CA ALA A 279 21.65 -7.35 -5.22
C ALA A 279 20.46 -8.35 -5.34
N LEU A 280 20.17 -8.86 -6.54
CA LEU A 280 19.12 -9.87 -6.71
C LEU A 280 19.49 -11.20 -6.06
N GLU A 281 20.75 -11.64 -6.18
CA GLU A 281 21.23 -12.83 -5.48
C GLU A 281 21.13 -12.69 -3.95
N GLY A 282 21.40 -11.49 -3.44
CA GLY A 282 21.14 -11.14 -2.04
C GLY A 282 19.66 -11.23 -1.68
N TYR A 283 18.80 -10.68 -2.53
CA TYR A 283 17.34 -10.74 -2.34
C TYR A 283 16.81 -12.19 -2.36
N LEU A 284 17.32 -13.05 -3.23
CA LEU A 284 16.93 -14.46 -3.30
C LEU A 284 17.25 -15.26 -2.02
N LYS A 285 18.14 -14.76 -1.16
CA LYS A 285 18.44 -15.37 0.15
C LYS A 285 17.47 -14.93 1.26
N THR A 286 16.56 -14.02 0.97
CA THR A 286 15.56 -13.51 1.91
C THR A 286 14.26 -14.30 1.84
N THR A 287 13.39 -14.09 2.82
CA THR A 287 12.01 -14.57 2.78
C THR A 287 11.10 -13.37 2.54
N PRO A 288 10.63 -13.14 1.29
CA PRO A 288 9.78 -12.00 0.99
C PRO A 288 8.47 -12.03 1.77
N GLY A 289 8.05 -10.89 2.30
CA GLY A 289 6.75 -10.70 2.89
C GLY A 289 5.62 -10.72 1.83
N ARG A 290 4.38 -10.67 2.30
CA ARG A 290 3.19 -10.74 1.42
C ARG A 290 3.15 -9.65 0.35
N ASN A 291 3.70 -8.49 0.65
CA ASN A 291 3.67 -7.31 -0.24
C ASN A 291 4.99 -7.11 -0.99
N ASP A 292 5.99 -7.95 -0.74
CA ASP A 292 7.28 -7.86 -1.41
C ASP A 292 7.24 -8.52 -2.79
N PRO A 293 8.16 -8.16 -3.69
CA PRO A 293 8.31 -8.84 -4.96
C PRO A 293 8.60 -10.33 -4.76
N SER A 294 7.94 -11.18 -5.54
CA SER A 294 8.15 -12.63 -5.44
C SER A 294 9.57 -13.03 -5.86
N LEU A 295 10.05 -14.18 -5.36
CA LEU A 295 11.32 -14.75 -5.82
C LEU A 295 11.30 -15.08 -7.33
N ALA A 296 10.13 -15.44 -7.88
CA ALA A 296 9.95 -15.60 -9.32
C ALA A 296 10.23 -14.28 -10.08
N ALA A 297 9.80 -13.14 -9.54
CA ALA A 297 10.12 -11.85 -10.13
C ALA A 297 11.62 -11.52 -10.07
N ALA A 298 12.32 -11.92 -9.01
CA ALA A 298 13.76 -11.73 -8.89
C ALA A 298 14.53 -12.58 -9.93
N HIS A 299 14.18 -13.85 -10.09
CA HIS A 299 14.75 -14.72 -11.12
C HIS A 299 14.48 -14.18 -12.54
N TRP A 300 13.28 -13.70 -12.80
CA TRP A 300 13.00 -13.06 -14.09
C TRP A 300 13.88 -11.83 -14.34
N ARG A 301 14.14 -10.99 -13.32
CA ARG A 301 15.06 -9.84 -13.46
C ARG A 301 16.51 -10.29 -13.68
N LEU A 302 16.97 -11.35 -13.04
CA LEU A 302 18.28 -11.94 -13.31
C LEU A 302 18.39 -12.43 -14.77
N GLY A 303 17.36 -13.09 -15.27
CA GLY A 303 17.29 -13.48 -16.68
C GLY A 303 17.45 -12.28 -17.63
N MET A 304 16.76 -11.15 -17.36
CA MET A 304 16.93 -9.91 -18.13
C MET A 304 18.37 -9.35 -18.06
N ILE A 305 19.01 -9.44 -16.91
CA ILE A 305 20.43 -9.02 -16.76
C ILE A 305 21.33 -9.91 -17.60
N HIS A 306 21.15 -11.23 -17.55
CA HIS A 306 21.95 -12.17 -18.35
C HIS A 306 21.73 -11.99 -19.85
N GLU A 307 20.53 -11.63 -20.31
CA GLU A 307 20.31 -11.24 -21.72
C GLU A 307 21.17 -10.02 -22.10
N LYS A 308 21.22 -8.99 -21.25
CA LYS A 308 22.06 -7.81 -21.49
C LYS A 308 23.55 -8.12 -21.51
N LEU A 309 23.95 -9.12 -20.73
CA LEU A 309 25.33 -9.66 -20.73
C LEU A 309 25.59 -10.64 -21.88
N GLN A 310 24.63 -10.86 -22.78
CA GLN A 310 24.69 -11.81 -23.91
C GLN A 310 24.83 -13.28 -23.47
N ASP A 311 24.57 -13.60 -22.21
CA ASP A 311 24.57 -14.95 -21.67
C ASP A 311 23.17 -15.59 -21.79
N LYS A 312 22.83 -16.02 -22.99
CA LYS A 312 21.52 -16.63 -23.28
C LYS A 312 21.24 -17.89 -22.46
N GLN A 313 22.31 -18.66 -22.12
CA GLN A 313 22.16 -19.90 -21.38
C GLN A 313 21.71 -19.63 -19.95
N ARG A 314 22.37 -18.70 -19.26
CA ARG A 314 21.95 -18.27 -17.91
C ARG A 314 20.61 -17.56 -17.93
N ALA A 315 20.37 -16.69 -18.90
CA ALA A 315 19.07 -16.03 -19.05
C ALA A 315 17.92 -17.05 -19.12
N LYS A 316 18.08 -18.09 -19.95
CA LYS A 316 17.10 -19.17 -20.06
C LYS A 316 16.89 -19.91 -18.73
N ALA A 317 17.97 -20.30 -18.06
CA ALA A 317 17.89 -20.99 -16.76
C ALA A 317 17.15 -20.18 -15.69
N GLU A 318 17.38 -18.87 -15.67
CA GLU A 318 16.70 -17.95 -14.74
C GLU A 318 15.20 -17.82 -15.06
N TYR A 319 14.81 -17.71 -16.33
CA TYR A 319 13.40 -17.68 -16.72
C TYR A 319 12.67 -18.98 -16.43
N GLU A 320 13.32 -20.13 -16.67
CA GLU A 320 12.78 -21.44 -16.32
C GLU A 320 12.61 -21.58 -14.80
N THR A 321 13.53 -21.02 -14.00
CA THR A 321 13.42 -21.01 -12.54
C THR A 321 12.25 -20.14 -12.09
N ALA A 322 12.07 -18.96 -12.69
CA ALA A 322 10.92 -18.11 -12.41
C ALA A 322 9.59 -18.84 -12.67
N LEU A 323 9.50 -19.61 -13.78
CA LEU A 323 8.30 -20.38 -14.13
C LEU A 323 8.09 -21.63 -13.25
N ARG A 324 9.14 -22.22 -12.68
CA ARG A 324 8.99 -23.28 -11.67
C ARG A 324 8.40 -22.75 -10.37
N LEU A 325 8.78 -21.53 -9.99
CA LEU A 325 8.26 -20.87 -8.78
C LEU A 325 6.83 -20.32 -8.98
N ASP A 326 6.54 -19.80 -10.17
CA ASP A 326 5.22 -19.31 -10.55
C ASP A 326 4.92 -19.69 -12.02
N PRO A 327 4.22 -20.81 -12.27
CA PRO A 327 3.87 -21.26 -13.63
C PRO A 327 2.96 -20.26 -14.39
N THR A 328 2.35 -19.33 -13.69
CA THR A 328 1.45 -18.32 -14.29
C THR A 328 2.14 -16.99 -14.62
N PHE A 329 3.47 -16.89 -14.39
CA PHE A 329 4.23 -15.66 -14.56
C PHE A 329 4.44 -15.32 -16.04
N LYS A 330 3.51 -14.56 -16.60
CA LYS A 330 3.44 -14.23 -18.04
C LYS A 330 4.73 -13.61 -18.59
N GLN A 331 5.34 -12.70 -17.82
CA GLN A 331 6.55 -12.00 -18.26
C GLN A 331 7.72 -12.96 -18.48
N ALA A 332 7.92 -13.95 -17.60
CA ALA A 332 8.94 -14.97 -17.78
C ALA A 332 8.64 -15.86 -18.99
N THR A 333 7.38 -16.24 -19.21
CA THR A 333 6.94 -17.00 -20.39
C THR A 333 7.25 -16.23 -21.68
N GLU A 334 6.95 -14.94 -21.73
CA GLU A 334 7.20 -14.10 -22.91
C GLU A 334 8.70 -13.90 -23.16
N SER A 335 9.49 -13.72 -22.08
CA SER A 335 10.94 -13.59 -22.18
C SER A 335 11.59 -14.88 -22.70
N LEU A 336 11.17 -16.02 -22.17
CA LEU A 336 11.71 -17.33 -22.62
C LEU A 336 11.40 -17.60 -24.10
N LYS A 337 10.20 -17.26 -24.58
CA LYS A 337 9.83 -17.39 -26.00
C LYS A 337 10.66 -16.52 -26.93
N LYS A 338 11.19 -15.40 -26.47
CA LYS A 338 12.04 -14.51 -27.28
C LYS A 338 13.49 -14.98 -27.37
N LEU A 339 13.93 -15.83 -26.44
CA LEU A 339 15.28 -16.41 -26.44
C LEU A 339 15.42 -17.63 -27.35
N THR A 340 14.33 -18.36 -27.57
CA THR A 340 14.23 -19.51 -28.46
C THR A 340 13.93 -19.08 -29.87
#